data_d98c37daeb855fd49f74d39d86ca0593
#
_entry.id   d98c37daeb855fd49f74d39d86ca0593
#
_cell.length_a   1.000
_cell.length_b   1.000
_cell.length_c   1.000
_cell.angle_alpha   90.00
_cell.angle_beta   90.00
_cell.angle_gamma   90.00
#
_symmetry.space_group_name_H-M   'P 1'
#
loop_
_entity.id
_entity.type
_entity.pdbx_description
1 polymer ?
#
loop_
_entity_poly.entity_id
_entity_poly.type
_entity_poly.pdbx_seq_one_letter_code
_entity_poly.pdbx_strand_id
1 'polypeptide(L)'
;MQRVISFIGPKNSGKTTTVSELTRGLSMNGFSVAVLKHVEKGSLEYNKGKDSAKHFEHGAQLSIASDGEISSILVHLKDGDDPGSINERFLFNVDFVLVEGYSKSRLPKAIFITGASV
;
A
#
# COMPACT_ATOMS: atom_id res chain seq x y z
N MET A 1 -8.71 -2.58 -17.57
CA MET A 1 -8.15 -3.73 -16.84
C MET A 1 -7.06 -3.23 -15.89
N GLN A 2 -7.13 -3.61 -14.64
CA GLN A 2 -6.15 -3.24 -13.65
C GLN A 2 -4.87 -4.08 -13.77
N ARG A 3 -3.73 -3.44 -13.61
CA ARG A 3 -2.42 -4.11 -13.60
C ARG A 3 -1.79 -4.00 -12.22
N VAL A 4 -1.33 -5.13 -11.70
CA VAL A 4 -0.78 -5.22 -10.35
C VAL A 4 0.62 -5.83 -10.41
N ILE A 5 1.58 -5.22 -9.74
CA ILE A 5 2.91 -5.77 -9.61
C ILE A 5 3.45 -5.53 -8.20
N SER A 6 4.15 -6.52 -7.66
CA SER A 6 4.76 -6.47 -6.35
C SER A 6 6.27 -6.29 -6.47
N PHE A 7 6.81 -5.38 -5.69
CA PHE A 7 8.24 -5.10 -5.61
C PHE A 7 8.76 -5.66 -4.29
N ILE A 8 9.65 -6.63 -4.37
CA ILE A 8 10.19 -7.31 -3.19
C ILE A 8 11.69 -7.19 -3.14
N GLY A 9 12.26 -7.34 -1.96
CA GLY A 9 13.69 -7.26 -1.72
C GLY A 9 13.99 -6.69 -0.34
N PRO A 10 15.27 -6.67 0.05
CA PRO A 10 15.66 -6.17 1.37
C PRO A 10 15.46 -4.67 1.51
N LYS A 11 15.51 -4.20 2.75
CA LYS A 11 15.49 -2.76 3.04
C LYS A 11 16.66 -2.08 2.33
N ASN A 12 16.45 -0.82 1.95
CA ASN A 12 17.47 0.00 1.30
C ASN A 12 17.97 -0.57 -0.04
N SER A 13 17.14 -1.34 -0.71
CA SER A 13 17.45 -1.88 -2.04
C SER A 13 16.96 -1.00 -3.19
N GLY A 14 16.29 0.12 -2.88
CA GLY A 14 15.78 1.03 -3.90
C GLY A 14 14.31 0.81 -4.26
N LYS A 15 13.60 -0.07 -3.55
CA LYS A 15 12.19 -0.37 -3.85
C LYS A 15 11.33 0.88 -3.80
N THR A 16 11.37 1.63 -2.71
CA THR A 16 10.54 2.81 -2.53
C THR A 16 10.85 3.87 -3.57
N THR A 17 12.12 4.08 -3.88
CA THR A 17 12.53 5.03 -4.91
C THR A 17 11.96 4.62 -6.28
N THR A 18 12.07 3.36 -6.63
CA THR A 18 11.54 2.85 -7.90
C THR A 18 10.02 3.00 -7.96
N VAL A 19 9.32 2.62 -6.91
CA VAL A 19 7.86 2.73 -6.86
C VAL A 19 7.43 4.20 -6.97
N SER A 20 8.12 5.10 -6.30
CA SER A 20 7.82 6.53 -6.38
C SER A 20 8.03 7.09 -7.79
N GLU A 21 9.11 6.70 -8.46
CA GLU A 21 9.38 7.15 -9.82
C GLU A 21 8.39 6.57 -10.83
N LEU A 22 8.01 5.31 -10.67
CA LEU A 22 6.97 4.70 -11.50
C LEU A 22 5.63 5.39 -11.28
N THR A 23 5.27 5.67 -10.04
CA THR A 23 4.04 6.36 -9.69
C THR A 23 3.99 7.73 -10.39
N ARG A 24 5.07 8.47 -10.32
CA ARG A 24 5.17 9.77 -10.99
C ARG A 24 4.98 9.63 -12.48
N GLY A 25 5.74 8.74 -13.11
CA GLY A 25 5.70 8.55 -14.56
C GLY A 25 4.34 8.11 -15.07
N LEU A 26 3.72 7.16 -14.41
CA LEU A 26 2.40 6.68 -14.78
C LEU A 26 1.34 7.77 -14.58
N SER A 27 1.39 8.47 -13.47
CA SER A 27 0.46 9.55 -13.17
C SER A 27 0.57 10.68 -14.19
N MET A 28 1.79 11.06 -14.56
CA MET A 28 2.03 12.10 -15.58
C MET A 28 1.53 11.70 -16.97
N ASN A 29 1.42 10.41 -17.23
CA ASN A 29 0.88 9.90 -18.49
C ASN A 29 -0.62 9.62 -18.43
N GLY A 30 -1.30 10.09 -17.41
CA GLY A 30 -2.76 10.03 -17.30
C GLY A 30 -3.32 8.77 -16.69
N PHE A 31 -2.49 7.89 -16.16
CA PHE A 31 -2.97 6.69 -15.49
C PHE A 31 -3.24 6.94 -14.01
N SER A 32 -4.25 6.26 -13.50
CA SER A 32 -4.51 6.25 -12.06
C SER A 32 -3.67 5.16 -11.40
N VAL A 33 -3.02 5.51 -10.30
CA VAL A 33 -2.08 4.62 -9.62
C VAL A 33 -2.42 4.55 -8.14
N ALA A 34 -2.45 3.33 -7.62
CA ALA A 34 -2.50 3.08 -6.18
C ALA A 34 -1.21 2.42 -5.75
N VAL A 35 -0.79 2.73 -4.53
CA VAL A 35 0.39 2.11 -3.93
C VAL A 35 -0.05 1.43 -2.64
N LEU A 36 0.31 0.16 -2.50
CA LEU A 36 0.03 -0.63 -1.32
C LEU A 36 1.37 -1.06 -0.73
N LYS A 37 1.62 -0.68 0.51
CA LYS A 37 2.86 -1.07 1.20
C LYS A 37 2.52 -1.98 2.37
N HIS A 38 3.16 -3.14 2.41
CA HIS A 38 3.12 -4.04 3.55
C HIS A 38 4.15 -3.60 4.58
N VAL A 39 3.73 -3.48 5.81
CA VAL A 39 4.62 -3.23 6.94
C VAL A 39 4.48 -4.37 7.94
N GLU A 40 5.48 -4.53 8.78
CA GLU A 40 5.47 -5.55 9.82
C GLU A 40 4.27 -5.38 10.73
N LYS A 41 3.66 -6.48 11.15
CA LYS A 41 2.49 -6.44 12.03
C LYS A 41 2.78 -5.63 13.29
N GLY A 42 1.90 -4.68 13.57
CA GLY A 42 2.04 -3.78 14.72
C GLY A 42 2.92 -2.57 14.48
N SER A 43 3.55 -2.45 13.31
CA SER A 43 4.44 -1.33 13.01
C SER A 43 3.80 -0.23 12.17
N LEU A 44 2.52 -0.39 11.82
CA LEU A 44 1.84 0.65 11.03
C LEU A 44 1.72 1.91 11.85
N GLU A 45 2.24 3.01 11.31
CA GLU A 45 2.19 4.31 11.96
C GLU A 45 0.92 5.07 11.58
N TYR A 46 0.21 5.56 12.57
CA TYR A 46 -0.89 6.49 12.39
C TYR A 46 -0.99 7.38 13.62
N ASN A 47 -1.64 8.53 13.49
CA ASN A 47 -1.68 9.50 14.59
C ASN A 47 -2.72 9.10 15.64
N LYS A 48 -2.28 8.36 16.65
CA LYS A 48 -3.14 7.82 17.71
C LYS A 48 -3.79 8.87 18.60
N GLY A 49 -3.29 10.09 18.59
CA GLY A 49 -3.85 11.18 19.36
C GLY A 49 -5.06 11.86 18.73
N LYS A 50 -5.40 11.55 17.50
CA LYS A 50 -6.54 12.17 16.82
C LYS A 50 -7.84 11.44 17.10
N ASP A 51 -8.96 12.15 16.96
CA ASP A 51 -10.28 11.62 17.27
C ASP A 51 -10.65 10.40 16.42
N SER A 52 -10.31 10.40 15.14
CA SER A 52 -10.57 9.26 14.27
C SER A 52 -9.86 7.99 14.74
N ALA A 53 -8.63 8.13 15.23
CA ALA A 53 -7.88 7.00 15.78
C ALA A 53 -8.50 6.54 17.11
N LYS A 54 -8.98 7.45 17.94
CA LYS A 54 -9.65 7.09 19.20
C LYS A 54 -10.91 6.28 18.95
N HIS A 55 -11.72 6.69 17.99
CA HIS A 55 -12.92 5.93 17.62
C HIS A 55 -12.58 4.52 17.14
N PHE A 56 -11.54 4.41 16.34
CA PHE A 56 -11.06 3.13 15.85
C PHE A 56 -10.57 2.23 16.99
N GLU A 57 -9.80 2.78 17.91
CA GLU A 57 -9.29 2.06 19.09
C GLU A 57 -10.41 1.63 20.05
N HIS A 58 -11.51 2.38 20.08
CA HIS A 58 -12.67 2.06 20.92
C HIS A 58 -13.66 1.11 20.25
N GLY A 59 -13.33 0.56 19.08
CA GLY A 59 -14.10 -0.52 18.50
C GLY A 59 -14.77 -0.21 17.18
N ALA A 60 -14.60 0.98 16.62
CA ALA A 60 -15.11 1.22 15.27
C ALA A 60 -14.43 0.29 14.28
N GLN A 61 -15.20 -0.39 13.46
CA GLN A 61 -14.67 -1.26 12.42
C GLN A 61 -13.90 -0.48 11.38
N LEU A 62 -14.33 0.74 11.12
CA LEU A 62 -13.74 1.64 10.15
C LEU A 62 -13.91 3.05 10.65
N SER A 63 -12.87 3.86 10.50
CA SER A 63 -12.91 5.27 10.86
C SER A 63 -12.32 6.08 9.71
N ILE A 64 -13.06 7.06 9.23
CA ILE A 64 -12.66 7.90 8.11
C ILE A 64 -12.61 9.34 8.58
N ALA A 65 -11.50 10.00 8.33
CA ALA A 65 -11.37 11.44 8.50
C ALA A 65 -11.15 12.07 7.13
N SER A 66 -11.93 13.09 6.81
CA SER A 66 -11.86 13.73 5.50
C SER A 66 -11.94 15.25 5.64
N ASP A 67 -11.14 15.97 4.85
CA ASP A 67 -11.22 17.41 4.77
C ASP A 67 -11.95 17.90 3.50
N GLY A 68 -12.53 16.97 2.73
CA GLY A 68 -13.19 17.26 1.47
C GLY A 68 -12.31 17.04 0.24
N GLU A 69 -11.01 17.00 0.40
CA GLU A 69 -10.07 16.70 -0.68
C GLU A 69 -9.35 15.37 -0.44
N ILE A 70 -8.91 15.15 0.79
CA ILE A 70 -8.14 13.98 1.17
C ILE A 70 -8.83 13.28 2.33
N SER A 71 -8.86 11.97 2.30
CA SER A 71 -9.40 11.16 3.38
C SER A 71 -8.36 10.20 3.90
N SER A 72 -8.38 10.01 5.20
CA SER A 72 -7.59 9.01 5.89
C SER A 72 -8.53 7.92 6.39
N ILE A 73 -8.19 6.68 6.15
CA ILE A 73 -9.04 5.54 6.48
C ILE A 73 -8.28 4.56 7.37
N LEU A 74 -8.85 4.26 8.53
CA LEU A 74 -8.38 3.19 9.40
C LEU A 74 -9.43 2.08 9.35
N VAL A 75 -9.01 0.86 9.07
CA VAL A 75 -9.92 -0.28 8.96
C VAL A 75 -9.26 -1.54 9.50
N HIS A 76 -10.03 -2.36 10.22
CA HIS A 76 -9.58 -3.69 10.61
C HIS A 76 -9.78 -4.66 9.45
N LEU A 77 -8.71 -5.38 9.11
CA LEU A 77 -8.77 -6.39 8.06
C LEU A 77 -9.04 -7.75 8.70
N LYS A 78 -10.10 -8.41 8.25
CA LYS A 78 -10.49 -9.71 8.80
C LYS A 78 -9.64 -10.86 8.27
N ASP A 79 -9.14 -10.71 7.05
CA ASP A 79 -8.43 -11.78 6.34
C ASP A 79 -6.91 -11.58 6.37
N GLY A 80 -6.43 -10.74 7.27
CA GLY A 80 -5.01 -10.48 7.41
C GLY A 80 -4.42 -9.68 6.26
N ASP A 81 -3.17 -9.95 5.96
CA ASP A 81 -2.35 -9.18 5.03
C ASP A 81 -2.44 -9.66 3.58
N ASP A 82 -3.61 -10.01 3.12
CA ASP A 82 -3.75 -10.42 1.73
C ASP A 82 -3.93 -9.19 0.82
N PRO A 83 -2.99 -8.91 -0.09
CA PRO A 83 -3.11 -7.78 -1.00
C PRO A 83 -4.31 -7.89 -1.93
N GLY A 84 -4.76 -9.10 -2.25
CA GLY A 84 -5.96 -9.31 -3.05
C GLY A 84 -7.21 -8.76 -2.38
N SER A 85 -7.39 -9.07 -1.11
CA SER A 85 -8.54 -8.56 -0.33
C SER A 85 -8.53 -7.04 -0.22
N ILE A 86 -7.37 -6.46 0.02
CA ILE A 86 -7.22 -5.00 0.09
C ILE A 86 -7.55 -4.38 -1.26
N ASN A 87 -7.04 -4.95 -2.33
CA ASN A 87 -7.28 -4.46 -3.68
C ASN A 87 -8.77 -4.50 -4.03
N GLU A 88 -9.46 -5.59 -3.76
CA GLU A 88 -10.89 -5.72 -4.02
C GLU A 88 -11.72 -4.67 -3.28
N ARG A 89 -11.35 -4.35 -2.05
CA ARG A 89 -12.12 -3.42 -1.24
C ARG A 89 -11.87 -1.96 -1.57
N PHE A 90 -10.63 -1.58 -1.86
CA PHE A 90 -10.25 -0.17 -1.89
C PHE A 90 -9.61 0.30 -3.20
N LEU A 91 -9.04 -0.60 -3.99
CA LEU A 91 -8.16 -0.22 -5.10
C LEU A 91 -8.70 -0.62 -6.47
N PHE A 92 -9.94 -1.08 -6.54
CA PHE A 92 -10.49 -1.68 -7.77
C PHE A 92 -10.65 -0.67 -8.93
N ASN A 93 -10.61 0.60 -8.66
CA ASN A 93 -10.90 1.66 -9.63
C ASN A 93 -9.65 2.35 -10.19
N VAL A 94 -8.48 1.73 -10.06
CA VAL A 94 -7.24 2.33 -10.57
C VAL A 94 -6.68 1.48 -11.70
N ASP A 95 -5.86 2.11 -12.56
CA ASP A 95 -5.23 1.43 -13.68
C ASP A 95 -4.08 0.54 -13.24
N PHE A 96 -3.30 1.00 -12.26
CA PHE A 96 -2.12 0.29 -11.77
C PHE A 96 -2.13 0.22 -10.24
N VAL A 97 -1.77 -0.95 -9.72
CA VAL A 97 -1.50 -1.11 -8.29
C VAL A 97 -0.04 -1.54 -8.14
N LEU A 98 0.74 -0.70 -7.49
CA LEU A 98 2.14 -0.98 -7.19
C LEU A 98 2.23 -1.41 -5.74
N VAL A 99 2.76 -2.59 -5.50
CA VAL A 99 2.79 -3.20 -4.17
C VAL A 99 4.22 -3.30 -3.69
N GLU A 100 4.51 -2.77 -2.50
CA GLU A 100 5.80 -2.97 -1.85
C GLU A 100 5.64 -4.07 -0.80
N GLY A 101 6.33 -5.18 -1.00
CA GLY A 101 6.29 -6.30 -0.07
C GLY A 101 5.33 -7.41 -0.53
N TYR A 102 4.76 -8.12 0.44
CA TYR A 102 3.92 -9.29 0.19
C TYR A 102 4.64 -10.36 -0.63
N SER A 103 5.87 -10.68 -0.22
CA SER A 103 6.74 -11.61 -0.96
C SER A 103 6.14 -13.00 -1.17
N LYS A 104 5.21 -13.39 -0.31
CA LYS A 104 4.54 -14.69 -0.38
C LYS A 104 3.27 -14.68 -1.22
N SER A 105 2.89 -13.54 -1.76
CA SER A 105 1.70 -13.44 -2.61
C SER A 105 1.95 -14.08 -3.97
N ARG A 106 0.86 -14.29 -4.72
CA ARG A 106 0.93 -14.82 -6.09
C ARG A 106 1.03 -13.73 -7.16
N LEU A 107 1.23 -12.49 -6.75
CA LEU A 107 1.35 -11.38 -7.68
C LEU A 107 2.63 -11.49 -8.51
N PRO A 108 2.63 -10.98 -9.75
CA PRO A 108 3.87 -10.78 -10.48
C PRO A 108 4.84 -9.94 -9.66
N LYS A 109 6.12 -10.27 -9.70
CA LYS A 109 7.10 -9.65 -8.82
C LYS A 109 8.30 -9.09 -9.58
N ALA A 110 8.73 -7.92 -9.17
CA ALA A 110 10.05 -7.38 -9.47
C ALA A 110 10.90 -7.58 -8.23
N ILE A 111 12.04 -8.26 -8.39
CA ILE A 111 12.91 -8.61 -7.27
C ILE A 111 14.12 -7.70 -7.25
N PHE A 112 14.31 -7.02 -6.12
CA PHE A 112 15.48 -6.16 -5.89
C PHE A 112 16.50 -6.95 -5.11
N ILE A 113 17.75 -6.84 -5.54
CA ILE A 113 18.87 -7.43 -4.83
C ILE A 113 19.82 -6.32 -4.42
N THR A 114 20.53 -6.52 -3.31
CA THR A 114 21.61 -5.63 -2.94
C THR A 114 22.80 -6.00 -3.80
N GLY A 115 23.18 -5.12 -4.70
CA GLY A 115 24.04 -5.46 -5.81
C GLY A 115 25.50 -5.59 -5.53
N ALA A 116 25.88 -5.62 -4.33
CA ALA A 116 27.28 -5.50 -4.00
C ALA A 116 28.14 -6.70 -4.35
N SER A 117 27.55 -7.79 -4.63
CA SER A 117 28.26 -9.06 -4.67
C SER A 117 28.76 -9.50 -6.05
N VAL A 118 28.74 -8.62 -6.95
CA VAL A 118 29.19 -9.01 -8.27
C VAL A 118 30.69 -8.97 -8.38
#